data_aa342f75c2e7f0e8ca611131056ef799
#
_entry.id   aa342f75c2e7f0e8ca611131056ef799
#
_cell.length_a   1.000
_cell.length_b   1.000
_cell.length_c   1.000
_cell.angle_alpha   90.00
_cell.angle_beta   90.00
_cell.angle_gamma   90.00
#
_symmetry.space_group_name_H-M   'P 1'
#
loop_
_entity.id
_entity.type
_entity.pdbx_description
1 polymer ?
#
loop_
_entity_poly.entity_id
_entity_poly.type
_entity_poly.pdbx_seq_one_letter_code
_entity_poly.pdbx_strand_id
1 'polypeptide(L)'
;MILTDFADLIATRMRREHRALAARWFERLLALLPVNARDVFPTESLLDHVPALILEISDYLRQPADEAIVSNTASLEKASELGALRHAQRASLHQVLREYQVLGGVLVTFVLEELERARTPPSPTETVQVVARIHQSVDVLSQATVQASVGLNTQRITDQAERLDQFTRMAAHEWRQPLGALQFGVRLLL
;
A
#
# COMPACT_ATOMS: atom_id res chain seq x y z
N MET A 1 6.73 -5.81 -32.48
CA MET A 1 6.96 -4.47 -33.05
C MET A 1 7.30 -3.54 -31.90
N ILE A 2 8.43 -3.01 -31.95
CA ILE A 2 9.36 -2.41 -31.00
C ILE A 2 8.72 -1.26 -30.17
N LEU A 3 8.10 -1.58 -29.04
CA LEU A 3 7.83 -0.66 -27.93
C LEU A 3 9.11 -0.36 -27.13
N THR A 4 10.22 -0.81 -27.66
CA THR A 4 11.42 -1.13 -26.90
C THR A 4 12.26 0.08 -26.55
N ASP A 5 12.18 1.20 -27.27
CA ASP A 5 13.19 2.23 -27.09
C ASP A 5 12.82 3.25 -25.99
N PHE A 6 11.62 3.81 -25.99
CA PHE A 6 11.24 4.83 -25.01
C PHE A 6 10.90 4.20 -23.64
N ALA A 7 10.18 3.09 -23.61
CA ALA A 7 9.87 2.38 -22.36
C ALA A 7 11.14 1.88 -21.68
N ASP A 8 12.09 1.32 -22.42
CA ASP A 8 13.38 0.89 -21.91
C ASP A 8 14.25 2.06 -21.42
N LEU A 9 14.20 3.20 -22.12
CA LEU A 9 14.86 4.42 -21.67
C LEU A 9 14.30 4.87 -20.30
N ILE A 10 12.99 5.00 -20.20
CA ILE A 10 12.31 5.40 -18.96
C ILE A 10 12.61 4.41 -17.83
N ALA A 11 12.47 3.10 -18.09
CA ALA A 11 12.77 2.06 -17.10
C ALA A 11 14.23 2.13 -16.62
N THR A 12 15.18 2.31 -17.55
CA THR A 12 16.61 2.44 -17.20
C THR A 12 16.89 3.67 -16.35
N ARG A 13 16.25 4.80 -16.68
CA ARG A 13 16.39 6.05 -15.95
C ARG A 13 15.74 5.96 -14.58
N MET A 14 14.51 5.43 -14.48
CA MET A 14 13.82 5.19 -13.20
C MET A 14 14.67 4.30 -12.28
N ARG A 15 15.23 3.21 -12.80
CA ARG A 15 16.10 2.31 -12.02
C ARG A 15 17.34 3.04 -11.50
N ARG A 16 17.95 3.90 -12.30
CA ARG A 16 19.12 4.69 -11.87
C ARG A 16 18.77 5.72 -10.83
N GLU A 17 17.61 6.35 -10.95
CA GLU A 17 17.19 7.50 -10.14
C GLU A 17 16.14 7.16 -9.08
N HIS A 18 15.88 5.86 -8.83
CA HIS A 18 14.81 5.39 -7.94
C HIS A 18 14.83 6.05 -6.54
N ARG A 19 16.02 6.26 -5.96
CA ARG A 19 16.16 6.94 -4.66
C ARG A 19 15.83 8.43 -4.74
N ALA A 20 16.24 9.11 -5.79
CA ALA A 20 15.91 10.51 -6.02
C ALA A 20 14.40 10.70 -6.27
N LEU A 21 13.78 9.80 -7.01
CA LEU A 21 12.33 9.77 -7.22
C LEU A 21 11.57 9.54 -5.91
N ALA A 22 12.04 8.63 -5.06
CA ALA A 22 11.47 8.41 -3.74
C ALA A 22 11.62 9.65 -2.84
N ALA A 23 12.75 10.36 -2.89
CA ALA A 23 12.93 11.61 -2.16
C ALA A 23 11.95 12.70 -2.66
N ARG A 24 11.79 12.87 -3.98
CA ARG A 24 10.82 13.80 -4.58
C ARG A 24 9.37 13.45 -4.17
N TRP A 25 9.04 12.16 -4.15
CA TRP A 25 7.76 11.68 -3.65
C TRP A 25 7.54 12.08 -2.20
N PHE A 26 8.53 11.85 -1.35
CA PHE A 26 8.47 12.16 0.06
C PHE A 26 8.30 13.66 0.33
N GLU A 27 9.06 14.51 -0.35
CA GLU A 27 8.93 15.96 -0.26
C GLU A 27 7.53 16.45 -0.64
N ARG A 28 6.97 15.92 -1.75
CA ARG A 28 5.60 16.24 -2.17
C ARG A 28 4.56 15.77 -1.16
N LEU A 29 4.76 14.58 -0.60
CA LEU A 29 3.85 14.03 0.41
C LEU A 29 3.86 14.91 1.67
N LEU A 30 5.03 15.29 2.18
CA LEU A 30 5.17 16.18 3.33
C LEU A 30 4.50 17.56 3.09
N ALA A 31 4.56 18.08 1.89
CA ALA A 31 3.91 19.35 1.55
C ALA A 31 2.37 19.26 1.58
N LEU A 32 1.81 18.07 1.40
CA LEU A 32 0.37 17.82 1.38
C LEU A 32 -0.21 17.42 2.74
N LEU A 33 0.64 17.03 3.69
CA LEU A 33 0.19 16.60 5.01
C LEU A 33 -0.01 17.79 5.95
N PRO A 34 -1.11 17.78 6.75
CA PRO A 34 -1.25 18.71 7.86
C PRO A 34 -0.06 18.60 8.83
N VAL A 35 0.32 19.71 9.45
CA VAL A 35 1.48 19.77 10.38
C VAL A 35 1.41 18.67 11.46
N ASN A 36 0.22 18.35 11.96
CA ASN A 36 -0.01 17.35 13.01
C ASN A 36 0.18 15.89 12.55
N ALA A 37 0.16 15.63 11.24
CA ALA A 37 0.37 14.30 10.70
C ALA A 37 1.85 13.98 10.47
N ARG A 38 2.73 14.98 10.54
CA ARG A 38 4.18 14.81 10.34
C ARG A 38 4.85 14.04 11.47
N ASP A 39 4.31 14.12 12.69
CA ASP A 39 4.84 13.42 13.87
C ASP A 39 4.54 11.91 13.87
N VAL A 40 3.59 11.46 13.04
CA VAL A 40 3.14 10.06 12.96
C VAL A 40 3.84 9.29 11.83
N PHE A 41 4.66 9.95 11.01
CA PHE A 41 5.38 9.31 9.92
C PHE A 41 6.72 8.73 10.41
N PRO A 42 6.84 7.40 10.51
CA PRO A 42 8.16 6.79 10.61
C PRO A 42 8.82 6.89 9.23
N THR A 43 9.64 7.90 9.11
CA THR A 43 10.30 8.35 7.87
C THR A 43 11.22 7.30 7.25
N GLU A 44 11.95 6.53 8.06
CA GLU A 44 12.95 5.58 7.57
C GLU A 44 12.33 4.35 6.90
N SER A 45 11.32 3.73 7.51
CA SER A 45 10.70 2.52 6.94
C SER A 45 9.98 2.75 5.60
N LEU A 46 9.39 3.94 5.40
CA LEU A 46 8.76 4.30 4.13
C LEU A 46 9.80 4.58 3.04
N LEU A 47 10.91 5.21 3.40
CA LEU A 47 12.01 5.49 2.49
C LEU A 47 12.70 4.22 1.97
N ASP A 48 12.58 3.10 2.68
CA ASP A 48 13.12 1.81 2.23
C ASP A 48 12.19 1.09 1.25
N HIS A 49 10.86 1.20 1.41
CA HIS A 49 9.89 0.48 0.58
C HIS A 49 9.60 1.18 -0.76
N VAL A 50 9.50 2.51 -0.78
CA VAL A 50 9.13 3.25 -2.01
C VAL A 50 10.18 3.11 -3.12
N PRO A 51 11.50 3.17 -2.85
CA PRO A 51 12.51 2.87 -3.86
C PRO A 51 12.35 1.48 -4.47
N ALA A 52 11.99 0.47 -3.65
CA ALA A 52 11.75 -0.89 -4.14
C ALA A 52 10.54 -0.95 -5.06
N LEU A 53 9.42 -0.29 -4.72
CA LEU A 53 8.25 -0.19 -5.60
C LEU A 53 8.58 0.49 -6.94
N ILE A 54 9.40 1.53 -6.93
CA ILE A 54 9.83 2.21 -8.16
C ILE A 54 10.67 1.27 -9.03
N LEU A 55 11.52 0.43 -8.43
CA LEU A 55 12.28 -0.59 -9.16
C LEU A 55 11.34 -1.62 -9.80
N GLU A 56 10.35 -2.12 -9.06
CA GLU A 56 9.35 -3.06 -9.59
C GLU A 56 8.56 -2.47 -10.77
N ILE A 57 8.12 -1.20 -10.65
CA ILE A 57 7.46 -0.49 -11.75
C ILE A 57 8.42 -0.37 -12.97
N SER A 58 9.71 -0.07 -12.72
CA SER A 58 10.69 0.03 -13.79
C SER A 58 10.90 -1.30 -14.52
N ASP A 59 10.90 -2.41 -13.80
CA ASP A 59 11.04 -3.75 -14.39
C ASP A 59 9.80 -4.15 -15.17
N TYR A 60 8.61 -3.81 -14.68
CA TYR A 60 7.38 -4.01 -15.43
C TYR A 60 7.34 -3.23 -16.77
N LEU A 61 7.87 -2.03 -16.82
CA LEU A 61 7.92 -1.25 -18.06
C LEU A 61 8.75 -1.94 -19.16
N ARG A 62 9.67 -2.83 -18.80
CA ARG A 62 10.48 -3.61 -19.75
C ARG A 62 9.79 -4.88 -20.24
N GLN A 63 8.75 -5.33 -19.56
CA GLN A 63 8.00 -6.53 -19.96
C GLN A 63 7.19 -6.25 -21.23
N PRO A 64 6.77 -7.29 -21.98
CA PRO A 64 5.87 -7.13 -23.12
C PRO A 64 4.60 -6.34 -22.76
N ALA A 65 4.07 -5.59 -23.71
CA ALA A 65 2.94 -4.68 -23.46
C ALA A 65 1.64 -5.40 -23.09
N ASP A 66 1.52 -6.67 -23.43
CA ASP A 66 0.40 -7.58 -23.17
C ASP A 66 0.51 -8.31 -21.84
N GLU A 67 1.66 -8.23 -21.15
CA GLU A 67 1.83 -8.84 -19.83
C GLU A 67 1.27 -7.91 -18.75
N ALA A 68 0.36 -8.45 -17.94
CA ALA A 68 -0.25 -7.69 -16.85
C ALA A 68 0.64 -7.69 -15.61
N ILE A 69 0.78 -6.55 -14.94
CA ILE A 69 1.55 -6.41 -13.69
C ILE A 69 1.01 -7.35 -12.57
N VAL A 70 -0.26 -7.73 -12.65
CA VAL A 70 -0.89 -8.68 -11.71
C VAL A 70 -0.20 -10.05 -11.73
N SER A 71 0.49 -10.40 -12.81
CA SER A 71 1.28 -11.63 -12.93
C SER A 71 2.63 -11.54 -12.20
N ASN A 72 3.04 -10.35 -11.77
CA ASN A 72 4.30 -10.14 -11.07
C ASN A 72 4.12 -10.33 -9.56
N THR A 73 4.34 -11.55 -9.08
CA THR A 73 4.22 -11.92 -7.67
C THR A 73 5.13 -11.09 -6.76
N ALA A 74 6.36 -10.79 -7.19
CA ALA A 74 7.32 -10.01 -6.40
C ALA A 74 6.81 -8.57 -6.14
N SER A 75 6.23 -7.94 -7.15
CA SER A 75 5.63 -6.60 -7.00
C SER A 75 4.46 -6.60 -6.02
N LEU A 76 3.61 -7.64 -6.08
CA LEU A 76 2.46 -7.78 -5.17
C LEU A 76 2.90 -8.09 -3.74
N GLU A 77 3.97 -8.89 -3.54
CA GLU A 77 4.55 -9.14 -2.22
C GLU A 77 5.07 -7.85 -1.59
N LYS A 78 5.81 -7.02 -2.34
CA LYS A 78 6.28 -5.71 -1.86
C LYS A 78 5.14 -4.76 -1.49
N ALA A 79 4.09 -4.72 -2.28
CA ALA A 79 2.90 -3.93 -1.97
C ALA A 79 2.18 -4.44 -0.71
N SER A 80 2.12 -5.77 -0.52
CA SER A 80 1.53 -6.39 0.67
C SER A 80 2.37 -6.13 1.92
N GLU A 81 3.70 -6.20 1.84
CA GLU A 81 4.62 -5.82 2.92
C GLU A 81 4.40 -4.37 3.35
N LEU A 82 4.26 -3.45 2.37
CA LEU A 82 3.94 -2.05 2.65
C LEU A 82 2.56 -1.91 3.31
N GLY A 83 1.56 -2.69 2.88
CA GLY A 83 0.24 -2.72 3.49
C GLY A 83 0.27 -3.13 4.96
N ALA A 84 1.05 -4.15 5.30
CA ALA A 84 1.26 -4.59 6.68
C ALA A 84 1.99 -3.51 7.52
N LEU A 85 3.01 -2.87 6.95
CA LEU A 85 3.72 -1.76 7.59
C LEU A 85 2.77 -0.59 7.89
N ARG A 86 1.96 -0.18 6.91
CA ARG A 86 1.01 0.94 7.07
C ARG A 86 -0.10 0.60 8.07
N HIS A 87 -0.55 -0.65 8.12
CA HIS A 87 -1.45 -1.13 9.14
C HIS A 87 -0.83 -1.01 10.55
N ALA A 88 0.41 -1.47 10.75
CA ALA A 88 1.13 -1.36 12.02
C ALA A 88 1.29 0.10 12.47
N GLN A 89 1.49 1.02 11.54
CA GLN A 89 1.57 2.47 11.76
C GLN A 89 0.20 3.14 11.97
N ARG A 90 -0.90 2.40 11.90
CA ARG A 90 -2.27 2.91 11.99
C ARG A 90 -2.61 3.96 10.92
N ALA A 91 -1.96 3.89 9.76
CA ALA A 91 -2.27 4.76 8.64
C ALA A 91 -3.70 4.53 8.16
N SER A 92 -4.42 5.60 7.85
CA SER A 92 -5.74 5.48 7.26
C SER A 92 -5.65 5.02 5.79
N LEU A 93 -6.68 4.32 5.30
CA LEU A 93 -6.74 3.93 3.88
C LEU A 93 -6.65 5.13 2.95
N HIS A 94 -7.28 6.26 3.33
CA HIS A 94 -7.20 7.51 2.58
C HIS A 94 -5.75 8.00 2.45
N GLN A 95 -4.98 7.87 3.50
CA GLN A 95 -3.56 8.24 3.50
C GLN A 95 -2.75 7.36 2.57
N VAL A 96 -2.94 6.03 2.64
CA VAL A 96 -2.29 5.07 1.74
C VAL A 96 -2.60 5.38 0.27
N LEU A 97 -3.88 5.60 -0.07
CA LEU A 97 -4.28 5.96 -1.42
C LEU A 97 -3.62 7.26 -1.90
N ARG A 98 -3.53 8.26 -1.01
CA ARG A 98 -2.89 9.54 -1.33
C ARG A 98 -1.40 9.38 -1.59
N GLU A 99 -0.71 8.50 -0.86
CA GLU A 99 0.69 8.17 -1.08
C GLU A 99 0.93 7.64 -2.50
N TYR A 100 0.09 6.72 -2.96
CA TYR A 100 0.14 6.19 -4.32
C TYR A 100 -0.22 7.23 -5.39
N GLN A 101 -1.20 8.11 -5.14
CA GLN A 101 -1.52 9.21 -6.06
C GLN A 101 -0.33 10.15 -6.23
N VAL A 102 0.36 10.50 -5.13
CA VAL A 102 1.58 11.33 -5.19
C VAL A 102 2.69 10.61 -5.94
N LEU A 103 2.87 9.29 -5.72
CA LEU A 103 3.85 8.49 -6.42
C LEU A 103 3.58 8.51 -7.93
N GLY A 104 2.36 8.22 -8.35
CA GLY A 104 1.96 8.28 -9.75
C GLY A 104 2.25 9.64 -10.39
N GLY A 105 1.90 10.73 -9.68
CA GLY A 105 2.18 12.10 -10.14
C GLY A 105 3.68 12.39 -10.29
N VAL A 106 4.53 11.88 -9.40
CA VAL A 106 5.99 12.01 -9.49
C VAL A 106 6.54 11.26 -10.70
N LEU A 107 6.08 10.01 -10.90
CA LEU A 107 6.54 9.17 -12.02
C LEU A 107 6.11 9.74 -13.38
N VAL A 108 4.88 10.22 -13.49
CA VAL A 108 4.41 10.87 -14.73
C VAL A 108 5.20 12.17 -14.99
N THR A 109 5.44 12.99 -13.97
CA THR A 109 6.28 14.20 -14.12
C THR A 109 7.67 13.84 -14.61
N PHE A 110 8.25 12.77 -14.07
CA PHE A 110 9.56 12.27 -14.51
C PHE A 110 9.56 11.86 -15.99
N VAL A 111 8.52 11.16 -16.45
CA VAL A 111 8.38 10.80 -17.89
C VAL A 111 8.35 12.06 -18.77
N LEU A 112 7.61 13.10 -18.36
CA LEU A 112 7.55 14.37 -19.08
C LEU A 112 8.91 15.06 -19.13
N GLU A 113 9.65 15.09 -18.02
CA GLU A 113 11.01 15.64 -17.97
C GLU A 113 11.98 14.89 -18.91
N GLU A 114 11.87 13.56 -18.98
CA GLU A 114 12.69 12.75 -19.88
C GLU A 114 12.27 12.91 -21.36
N LEU A 115 10.99 13.13 -21.60
CA LEU A 115 10.48 13.46 -22.94
C LEU A 115 11.09 14.78 -23.47
N GLU A 116 11.15 15.81 -22.61
CA GLU A 116 11.78 17.10 -22.95
C GLU A 116 13.30 16.97 -23.19
N ARG A 117 13.97 16.04 -22.51
CA ARG A 117 15.40 15.77 -22.66
C ARG A 117 15.75 14.87 -23.83
N ALA A 118 14.76 14.21 -24.42
CA ALA A 118 14.97 13.25 -25.50
C ALA A 118 15.47 13.93 -26.76
N ARG A 119 16.61 13.48 -27.30
CA ARG A 119 17.14 13.98 -28.58
C ARG A 119 16.25 13.64 -29.76
N THR A 120 15.62 12.46 -29.70
CA THR A 120 14.64 12.00 -30.68
C THR A 120 13.34 11.82 -29.92
N PRO A 121 12.31 12.64 -30.16
CA PRO A 121 11.04 12.52 -29.46
C PRO A 121 10.37 11.19 -29.81
N PRO A 122 9.88 10.43 -28.81
CA PRO A 122 9.10 9.23 -29.06
C PRO A 122 7.78 9.61 -29.74
N SER A 123 7.11 8.63 -30.34
CA SER A 123 5.77 8.86 -30.87
C SER A 123 4.78 9.17 -29.76
N PRO A 124 3.70 9.92 -30.03
CA PRO A 124 2.64 10.15 -29.05
C PRO A 124 2.06 8.84 -28.49
N THR A 125 1.97 7.80 -29.32
CA THR A 125 1.48 6.48 -28.92
C THR A 125 2.41 5.83 -27.88
N GLU A 126 3.72 5.85 -28.08
CA GLU A 126 4.70 5.31 -27.11
C GLU A 126 4.64 6.07 -25.79
N THR A 127 4.53 7.40 -25.85
CA THR A 127 4.41 8.23 -24.64
C THR A 127 3.15 7.86 -23.85
N VAL A 128 2.00 7.78 -24.51
CA VAL A 128 0.72 7.42 -23.86
C VAL A 128 0.79 6.01 -23.27
N GLN A 129 1.40 5.06 -23.98
CA GLN A 129 1.55 3.69 -23.50
C GLN A 129 2.42 3.60 -22.24
N VAL A 130 3.55 4.31 -22.18
CA VAL A 130 4.40 4.36 -20.98
C VAL A 130 3.65 4.96 -19.80
N VAL A 131 2.96 6.08 -19.99
CA VAL A 131 2.16 6.73 -18.94
C VAL A 131 1.03 5.82 -18.47
N ALA A 132 0.32 5.16 -19.39
CA ALA A 132 -0.77 4.24 -19.05
C ALA A 132 -0.25 3.04 -18.23
N ARG A 133 0.89 2.47 -18.59
CA ARG A 133 1.51 1.36 -17.85
C ARG A 133 1.97 1.76 -16.45
N ILE A 134 2.55 2.95 -16.30
CA ILE A 134 2.89 3.49 -14.98
C ILE A 134 1.61 3.63 -14.14
N HIS A 135 0.56 4.20 -14.71
CA HIS A 135 -0.70 4.39 -13.99
C HIS A 135 -1.32 3.06 -13.56
N GLN A 136 -1.37 2.09 -14.47
CA GLN A 136 -1.84 0.74 -14.18
C GLN A 136 -1.01 0.07 -13.07
N SER A 137 0.31 0.23 -13.09
CA SER A 137 1.20 -0.31 -12.04
C SER A 137 0.88 0.29 -10.68
N VAL A 138 0.74 1.61 -10.61
CA VAL A 138 0.41 2.32 -9.37
C VAL A 138 -0.95 1.87 -8.83
N ASP A 139 -1.95 1.70 -9.69
CA ASP A 139 -3.27 1.22 -9.29
C ASP A 139 -3.24 -0.18 -8.72
N VAL A 140 -2.60 -1.13 -9.39
CA VAL A 140 -2.50 -2.53 -8.94
C VAL A 140 -1.75 -2.63 -7.61
N LEU A 141 -0.62 -1.94 -7.48
CA LEU A 141 0.16 -1.93 -6.24
C LEU A 141 -0.60 -1.26 -5.10
N SER A 142 -1.32 -0.18 -5.38
CA SER A 142 -2.21 0.50 -4.43
C SER A 142 -3.30 -0.44 -3.93
N GLN A 143 -3.97 -1.17 -4.83
CA GLN A 143 -5.00 -2.14 -4.48
C GLN A 143 -4.43 -3.27 -3.60
N ALA A 144 -3.29 -3.84 -3.95
CA ALA A 144 -2.63 -4.89 -3.17
C ALA A 144 -2.28 -4.41 -1.75
N THR A 145 -1.73 -3.20 -1.62
CA THR A 145 -1.41 -2.57 -0.33
C THR A 145 -2.66 -2.37 0.53
N VAL A 146 -3.75 -1.87 -0.07
CA VAL A 146 -5.03 -1.66 0.62
C VAL A 146 -5.64 -2.99 1.04
N GLN A 147 -5.64 -4.01 0.17
CA GLN A 147 -6.15 -5.34 0.48
C GLN A 147 -5.41 -5.96 1.67
N ALA A 148 -4.09 -5.90 1.70
CA ALA A 148 -3.29 -6.39 2.81
C ALA A 148 -3.64 -5.67 4.13
N SER A 149 -3.74 -4.34 4.11
CA SER A 149 -4.09 -3.55 5.28
C SER A 149 -5.51 -3.84 5.78
N VAL A 150 -6.49 -3.98 4.88
CA VAL A 150 -7.89 -4.33 5.21
C VAL A 150 -7.97 -5.75 5.78
N GLY A 151 -7.27 -6.71 5.17
CA GLY A 151 -7.22 -8.09 5.65
C GLY A 151 -6.75 -8.19 7.11
N LEU A 152 -5.67 -7.50 7.45
CA LEU A 152 -5.15 -7.44 8.82
C LEU A 152 -6.12 -6.77 9.80
N ASN A 153 -6.83 -5.71 9.37
CA ASN A 153 -7.87 -5.08 10.20
C ASN A 153 -9.03 -6.03 10.47
N THR A 154 -9.50 -6.74 9.44
CA THR A 154 -10.61 -7.69 9.55
C THR A 154 -10.23 -8.83 10.50
N GLN A 155 -9.04 -9.41 10.34
CA GLN A 155 -8.55 -10.46 11.22
C GLN A 155 -8.51 -10.00 12.69
N ARG A 156 -7.97 -8.79 12.94
CA ARG A 156 -7.94 -8.22 14.29
C ARG A 156 -9.33 -8.07 14.92
N ILE A 157 -10.31 -7.63 14.13
CA ILE A 157 -11.70 -7.49 14.59
C ILE A 157 -12.28 -8.86 14.95
N THR A 158 -12.05 -9.88 14.09
CA THR A 158 -12.49 -11.25 14.34
C THR A 158 -11.88 -11.83 15.62
N ASP A 159 -10.56 -11.68 15.78
CA ASP A 159 -9.86 -12.15 16.99
C ASP A 159 -10.39 -11.46 18.27
N GLN A 160 -10.70 -10.18 18.19
CA GLN A 160 -11.29 -9.45 19.32
C GLN A 160 -12.70 -9.92 19.65
N ALA A 161 -13.53 -10.18 18.63
CA ALA A 161 -14.88 -10.70 18.80
C ALA A 161 -14.87 -12.10 19.43
N GLU A 162 -13.98 -12.98 18.99
CA GLU A 162 -13.81 -14.31 19.56
C GLU A 162 -13.38 -14.27 21.04
N ARG A 163 -12.42 -13.40 21.37
CA ARG A 163 -11.99 -13.21 22.77
C ARG A 163 -13.12 -12.70 23.65
N LEU A 164 -13.93 -11.76 23.15
CA LEU A 164 -15.07 -11.24 23.88
C LEU A 164 -16.14 -12.34 24.12
N ASP A 165 -16.42 -13.16 23.10
CA ASP A 165 -17.35 -14.26 23.22
C ASP A 165 -16.88 -15.32 24.24
N GLN A 166 -15.59 -15.68 24.20
CA GLN A 166 -14.98 -16.58 25.21
C GLN A 166 -15.09 -15.99 26.61
N PHE A 167 -14.78 -14.70 26.77
CA PHE A 167 -14.91 -14.03 28.07
C PHE A 167 -16.36 -14.03 28.58
N THR A 168 -17.31 -13.74 27.69
CA THR A 168 -18.74 -13.71 28.02
C THR A 168 -19.25 -15.10 28.47
N ARG A 169 -18.83 -16.16 27.76
CA ARG A 169 -19.18 -17.55 28.14
C ARG A 169 -18.60 -17.93 29.50
N MET A 170 -17.33 -17.58 29.74
CA MET A 170 -16.66 -17.86 31.01
C MET A 170 -17.34 -17.11 32.17
N ALA A 171 -17.59 -15.81 32.02
CA ALA A 171 -18.28 -14.99 33.02
C ALA A 171 -19.71 -15.52 33.30
N ALA A 172 -20.46 -15.90 32.26
CA ALA A 172 -21.79 -16.50 32.43
C ALA A 172 -21.74 -17.83 33.22
N HIS A 173 -20.71 -18.63 33.00
CA HIS A 173 -20.51 -19.90 33.71
C HIS A 173 -20.16 -19.63 35.19
N GLU A 174 -19.23 -18.73 35.48
CA GLU A 174 -18.82 -18.39 36.84
C GLU A 174 -19.94 -17.74 37.67
N TRP A 175 -20.79 -16.92 37.03
CA TRP A 175 -21.91 -16.29 37.71
C TRP A 175 -23.08 -17.25 37.95
N ARG A 176 -23.23 -18.33 37.17
CA ARG A 176 -24.29 -19.31 37.40
C ARG A 176 -24.17 -20.03 38.72
N GLN A 177 -22.95 -20.30 39.18
CA GLN A 177 -22.72 -20.98 40.48
C GLN A 177 -23.19 -20.15 41.68
N PRO A 178 -22.74 -18.90 41.90
CA PRO A 178 -23.20 -18.11 43.04
C PRO A 178 -24.68 -17.74 42.97
N LEU A 179 -25.22 -17.50 41.75
CA LEU A 179 -26.66 -17.26 41.59
C LEU A 179 -27.48 -18.48 41.90
N GLY A 180 -27.03 -19.69 41.53
CA GLY A 180 -27.67 -20.95 41.95
C GLY A 180 -27.66 -21.16 43.45
N ALA A 181 -26.55 -20.86 44.12
CA ALA A 181 -26.46 -20.94 45.58
C ALA A 181 -27.40 -19.94 46.29
N LEU A 182 -27.50 -18.71 45.77
CA LEU A 182 -28.45 -17.71 46.27
C LEU A 182 -29.91 -18.13 46.08
N GLN A 183 -30.28 -18.67 44.92
CA GLN A 183 -31.62 -19.18 44.66
C GLN A 183 -31.98 -20.33 45.63
N PHE A 184 -31.02 -21.23 45.89
CA PHE A 184 -31.22 -22.32 46.79
C PHE A 184 -31.40 -21.85 48.24
N GLY A 185 -30.57 -20.85 48.70
CA GLY A 185 -30.70 -20.23 50.01
C GLY A 185 -32.03 -19.53 50.22
N VAL A 186 -32.55 -18.83 49.24
CA VAL A 186 -33.85 -18.15 49.33
C VAL A 186 -34.99 -19.17 49.39
N ARG A 187 -34.91 -20.30 48.69
CA ARG A 187 -35.93 -21.40 48.76
C ARG A 187 -35.97 -22.11 50.11
N LEU A 188 -34.90 -22.12 50.87
CA LEU A 188 -34.84 -22.71 52.19
C LEU A 188 -35.43 -21.83 53.29
N LEU A 189 -35.58 -20.52 53.00
CA LEU A 189 -36.11 -19.53 53.95
C LEU A 189 -37.59 -19.21 53.75
N LEU A 190 -38.21 -19.77 52.72
CA LEU A 190 -39.66 -19.72 52.45
C LEU A 190 -40.31 -21.03 52.74
#